data_881873ec4836bcd910b85685cbda7b2f
#
_entry.id   881873ec4836bcd910b85685cbda7b2f
#
_cell.length_a   1.000
_cell.length_b   1.000
_cell.length_c   1.000
_cell.angle_alpha   90.00
_cell.angle_beta   90.00
_cell.angle_gamma   90.00
#
_symmetry.space_group_name_H-M   'P 1'
#
loop_
_entity.id
_entity.type
_entity.pdbx_description
1 polymer ?
#
loop_
_entity_poly.entity_id
_entity_poly.type
_entity_poly.pdbx_seq_one_letter_code
_entity_poly.pdbx_strand_id
1 'polypeptide(L)'
;MVHVVVLGAGLGGTIMAYGLRDALRAPHQVSVVTKGSSYAFVPSNPWVAVGWRSQEAVTVNLEPVLRKRDIGLHPQGAKRLHPAEKRIELLDGSSVSYDYLVIATGPELAFDEIEGLGPEQFTQSICHVDHALRAKPAFDALVKNPGPVVIGAVQGASCFGPAYEFAFILEKALRDARVRDRVPMTFVTSEPYIGHLGLDGVGDTKGLLESEMREHHIKWICNARVDKVEAGQMSVSEIAEDGTVARSHTLPFAYSMMLPAFRGVEAVRGIEGLANPRGFILADKHQRNAAFPEIFSVGVCVAIPPLGKTPVPVGVPKTGFMIESMVTATARNIARLAEGKAPDAEATWNAFCLADFGDSGVAFVAQPQIPPRNVNWSSSGKWVHLAKVAFEKYFLHKMRSGQSEPFYEHLALQALGIDKLKAPKIETPAK
;
A
#
# COMPACT_ATOMS: atom_id res chain seq x y z
N MET A 1 12.25 -9.19 -30.69
CA MET A 1 12.32 -9.84 -29.35
C MET A 1 12.65 -8.73 -28.36
N VAL A 2 11.87 -8.61 -27.29
CA VAL A 2 12.15 -7.64 -26.21
C VAL A 2 12.25 -8.37 -24.87
N HIS A 3 13.09 -7.86 -23.96
CA HIS A 3 13.19 -8.29 -22.57
C HIS A 3 12.57 -7.22 -21.66
N VAL A 4 11.51 -7.58 -20.97
CA VAL A 4 10.84 -6.72 -19.99
C VAL A 4 11.20 -7.17 -18.59
N VAL A 5 11.75 -6.25 -17.79
CA VAL A 5 12.11 -6.53 -16.40
C VAL A 5 11.12 -5.82 -15.47
N VAL A 6 10.64 -6.53 -14.45
CA VAL A 6 9.84 -5.98 -13.35
C VAL A 6 10.72 -5.88 -12.11
N LEU A 7 10.91 -4.69 -11.59
CA LEU A 7 11.68 -4.43 -10.39
C LEU A 7 10.76 -4.37 -9.15
N GLY A 8 10.77 -5.42 -8.36
CA GLY A 8 9.93 -5.63 -7.19
C GLY A 8 8.90 -6.75 -7.39
N ALA A 9 8.62 -7.53 -6.35
CA ALA A 9 7.66 -8.64 -6.34
C ALA A 9 6.59 -8.51 -5.23
N GLY A 10 6.20 -7.28 -4.89
CA GLY A 10 5.01 -7.00 -4.09
C GLY A 10 3.74 -7.23 -4.92
N LEU A 11 2.59 -6.73 -4.44
CA LEU A 11 1.29 -6.85 -5.11
C LEU A 11 1.38 -6.44 -6.60
N GLY A 12 1.80 -5.20 -6.84
CA GLY A 12 1.87 -4.65 -8.20
C GLY A 12 2.86 -5.42 -9.09
N GLY A 13 4.07 -5.71 -8.59
CA GLY A 13 5.11 -6.35 -9.39
C GLY A 13 4.80 -7.81 -9.74
N THR A 14 4.22 -8.57 -8.82
CA THR A 14 3.83 -9.96 -9.07
C THR A 14 2.72 -10.04 -10.12
N ILE A 15 1.65 -9.26 -9.96
CA ILE A 15 0.54 -9.21 -10.96
C ILE A 15 1.06 -8.64 -12.29
N MET A 16 1.99 -7.67 -12.25
CA MET A 16 2.61 -7.10 -13.45
C MET A 16 3.37 -8.16 -14.26
N ALA A 17 4.18 -9.00 -13.59
CA ALA A 17 4.91 -10.07 -14.25
C ALA A 17 3.95 -11.08 -14.92
N TYR A 18 2.85 -11.43 -14.26
CA TYR A 18 1.81 -12.30 -14.83
C TYR A 18 1.13 -11.64 -16.03
N GLY A 19 0.70 -10.38 -15.89
CA GLY A 19 0.05 -9.63 -16.97
C GLY A 19 0.94 -9.42 -18.21
N LEU A 20 2.23 -9.15 -17.97
CA LEU A 20 3.22 -9.08 -19.08
C LEU A 20 3.37 -10.43 -19.78
N ARG A 21 3.43 -11.54 -19.03
CA ARG A 21 3.54 -12.87 -19.66
C ARG A 21 2.28 -13.26 -20.43
N ASP A 22 1.09 -12.78 -19.99
CA ASP A 22 -0.15 -12.97 -20.72
C ASP A 22 -0.19 -12.13 -22.02
N ALA A 23 0.31 -10.88 -21.96
CA ALA A 23 0.32 -9.95 -23.09
C ALA A 23 1.45 -10.20 -24.09
N LEU A 24 2.61 -10.66 -23.61
CA LEU A 24 3.84 -10.87 -24.39
C LEU A 24 4.14 -12.37 -24.50
N ARG A 25 3.80 -12.99 -25.63
CA ARG A 25 4.13 -14.39 -25.91
C ARG A 25 5.59 -14.52 -26.37
N ALA A 26 6.11 -15.76 -26.41
CA ALA A 26 7.41 -16.05 -27.04
C ALA A 26 7.51 -15.40 -28.43
N PRO A 27 8.65 -14.83 -28.81
CA PRO A 27 9.97 -14.94 -28.17
C PRO A 27 10.32 -13.84 -27.16
N HIS A 28 9.35 -13.06 -26.69
CA HIS A 28 9.60 -12.02 -25.69
C HIS A 28 9.89 -12.62 -24.31
N GLN A 29 10.79 -11.98 -23.55
CA GLN A 29 11.21 -12.41 -22.22
C GLN A 29 10.62 -11.49 -21.14
N VAL A 30 10.22 -12.08 -20.01
CA VAL A 30 9.78 -11.37 -18.80
C VAL A 30 10.61 -11.88 -17.63
N SER A 31 11.18 -10.98 -16.85
CA SER A 31 11.93 -11.32 -15.63
C SER A 31 11.52 -10.42 -14.47
N VAL A 32 11.70 -10.93 -13.25
CA VAL A 32 11.47 -10.21 -12.00
C VAL A 32 12.78 -10.08 -11.23
N VAL A 33 13.12 -8.87 -10.81
CA VAL A 33 14.21 -8.58 -9.88
C VAL A 33 13.60 -8.25 -8.52
N THR A 34 13.95 -9.00 -7.49
CA THR A 34 13.39 -8.84 -6.14
C THR A 34 14.37 -9.30 -5.07
N LYS A 35 14.14 -8.96 -3.81
CA LYS A 35 14.91 -9.48 -2.68
C LYS A 35 14.21 -10.74 -2.14
N GLY A 36 14.77 -11.90 -2.45
CA GLY A 36 14.17 -13.20 -2.15
C GLY A 36 13.06 -13.60 -3.13
N SER A 37 12.30 -14.65 -2.79
CA SER A 37 11.27 -15.24 -3.64
C SER A 37 9.88 -15.30 -2.97
N SER A 38 9.71 -14.67 -1.83
CA SER A 38 8.47 -14.73 -1.06
C SER A 38 7.60 -13.49 -1.33
N TYR A 39 6.33 -13.73 -1.62
CA TYR A 39 5.26 -12.73 -1.59
C TYR A 39 4.53 -12.80 -0.26
N ALA A 40 4.27 -11.67 0.39
CA ALA A 40 3.42 -11.59 1.57
C ALA A 40 2.16 -10.76 1.28
N PHE A 41 1.01 -11.27 1.69
CA PHE A 41 -0.26 -10.55 1.56
C PHE A 41 -0.40 -9.55 2.71
N VAL A 42 0.17 -8.36 2.51
CA VAL A 42 0.26 -7.26 3.49
C VAL A 42 -1.09 -6.91 4.17
N PRO A 43 -2.25 -6.95 3.48
CA PRO A 43 -3.54 -6.67 4.14
C PRO A 43 -3.92 -7.62 5.28
N SER A 44 -3.23 -8.76 5.45
CA SER A 44 -3.42 -9.68 6.58
C SER A 44 -2.44 -9.47 7.74
N ASN A 45 -1.49 -8.55 7.61
CA ASN A 45 -0.53 -8.27 8.68
C ASN A 45 -1.17 -7.86 10.01
N PRO A 46 -2.28 -7.08 10.07
CA PRO A 46 -3.01 -6.83 11.30
C PRO A 46 -3.40 -8.11 12.04
N TRP A 47 -3.87 -9.13 11.32
CA TRP A 47 -4.23 -10.43 11.89
C TRP A 47 -3.01 -11.23 12.36
N VAL A 48 -1.88 -11.13 11.64
CA VAL A 48 -0.62 -11.76 12.06
C VAL A 48 -0.13 -11.15 13.37
N ALA A 49 -0.20 -9.82 13.51
CA ALA A 49 0.28 -9.09 14.69
C ALA A 49 -0.47 -9.46 15.99
N VAL A 50 -1.74 -9.91 15.90
CA VAL A 50 -2.51 -10.41 17.06
C VAL A 50 -2.58 -11.94 17.11
N GLY A 51 -1.93 -12.65 16.16
CA GLY A 51 -1.85 -14.11 16.14
C GLY A 51 -3.06 -14.83 15.53
N TRP A 52 -3.91 -14.14 14.78
CA TRP A 52 -5.05 -14.74 14.06
C TRP A 52 -4.65 -15.41 12.75
N ARG A 53 -3.44 -15.13 12.27
CA ARG A 53 -2.82 -15.79 11.10
C ARG A 53 -1.36 -16.12 11.39
N SER A 54 -0.89 -17.24 10.81
CA SER A 54 0.54 -17.54 10.76
C SER A 54 1.19 -16.89 9.52
N GLN A 55 2.51 -16.82 9.52
CA GLN A 55 3.28 -16.34 8.36
C GLN A 55 2.98 -17.17 7.10
N GLU A 56 2.96 -18.49 7.23
CA GLU A 56 2.74 -19.43 6.13
C GLU A 56 1.35 -19.26 5.50
N ALA A 57 0.36 -18.90 6.31
CA ALA A 57 -1.01 -18.69 5.84
C ALA A 57 -1.12 -17.48 4.88
N VAL A 58 -0.27 -16.46 5.08
CA VAL A 58 -0.33 -15.17 4.35
C VAL A 58 0.81 -14.98 3.35
N THR A 59 1.67 -15.98 3.15
CA THR A 59 2.80 -15.91 2.21
C THR A 59 2.67 -16.91 1.07
N VAL A 60 3.36 -16.62 -0.04
CA VAL A 60 3.45 -17.48 -1.23
C VAL A 60 4.89 -17.51 -1.72
N ASN A 61 5.46 -18.68 -1.92
CA ASN A 61 6.71 -18.82 -2.66
C ASN A 61 6.45 -18.61 -4.15
N LEU A 62 7.02 -17.55 -4.72
CA LEU A 62 6.82 -17.17 -6.12
C LEU A 62 7.66 -17.99 -7.10
N GLU A 63 8.80 -18.54 -6.69
CA GLU A 63 9.72 -19.21 -7.59
C GLU A 63 9.07 -20.32 -8.43
N PRO A 64 8.34 -21.30 -7.86
CA PRO A 64 7.69 -22.33 -8.66
C PRO A 64 6.61 -21.77 -9.58
N VAL A 65 5.92 -20.70 -9.17
CA VAL A 65 4.86 -20.07 -9.97
C VAL A 65 5.46 -19.33 -11.16
N LEU A 66 6.50 -18.51 -10.95
CA LEU A 66 7.19 -17.76 -12.01
C LEU A 66 7.81 -18.71 -13.01
N ARG A 67 8.50 -19.79 -12.56
CA ARG A 67 9.08 -20.81 -13.43
C ARG A 67 8.00 -21.50 -14.30
N LYS A 68 6.86 -21.87 -13.73
CA LYS A 68 5.75 -22.48 -14.48
C LYS A 68 5.20 -21.53 -15.55
N ARG A 69 5.31 -20.24 -15.35
CA ARG A 69 4.85 -19.19 -16.26
C ARG A 69 5.93 -18.72 -17.25
N ASP A 70 7.09 -19.36 -17.27
CA ASP A 70 8.24 -18.92 -18.08
C ASP A 70 8.60 -17.44 -17.81
N ILE A 71 8.71 -17.09 -16.52
CA ILE A 71 9.12 -15.78 -16.03
C ILE A 71 10.43 -15.97 -15.27
N GLY A 72 11.49 -15.25 -15.69
CA GLY A 72 12.79 -15.27 -15.03
C GLY A 72 12.72 -14.66 -13.63
N LEU A 73 13.53 -15.17 -12.69
CA LEU A 73 13.61 -14.65 -11.33
C LEU A 73 15.06 -14.34 -10.98
N HIS A 74 15.31 -13.09 -10.53
CA HIS A 74 16.57 -12.62 -9.96
C HIS A 74 16.33 -12.23 -8.49
N PRO A 75 16.56 -13.15 -7.53
CA PRO A 75 16.21 -12.95 -6.12
C PRO A 75 17.25 -12.17 -5.32
N GLN A 76 18.32 -11.68 -5.95
CA GLN A 76 19.47 -11.03 -5.31
C GLN A 76 19.13 -9.61 -4.81
N GLY A 77 18.02 -9.02 -5.29
CA GLY A 77 17.68 -7.63 -4.98
C GLY A 77 18.48 -6.62 -5.81
N ALA A 78 17.89 -5.46 -6.05
CA ALA A 78 18.53 -4.37 -6.75
C ALA A 78 19.36 -3.51 -5.80
N LYS A 79 20.58 -3.18 -6.21
CA LYS A 79 21.45 -2.21 -5.55
C LYS A 79 21.25 -0.82 -6.15
N ARG A 80 21.31 -0.72 -7.49
CA ARG A 80 21.19 0.56 -8.22
C ARG A 80 20.62 0.37 -9.61
N LEU A 81 19.74 1.28 -10.03
CA LEU A 81 19.27 1.41 -11.40
C LEU A 81 20.17 2.37 -12.16
N HIS A 82 20.58 1.99 -13.38
CA HIS A 82 21.35 2.79 -14.34
C HIS A 82 20.49 2.98 -15.60
N PRO A 83 19.61 4.01 -15.64
CA PRO A 83 18.63 4.15 -16.72
C PRO A 83 19.27 4.37 -18.09
N ALA A 84 20.32 5.21 -18.17
CA ALA A 84 21.01 5.49 -19.42
C ALA A 84 21.68 4.25 -20.05
N GLU A 85 22.05 3.28 -19.20
CA GLU A 85 22.68 2.01 -19.63
C GLU A 85 21.64 0.88 -19.74
N LYS A 86 20.37 1.14 -19.44
CA LYS A 86 19.28 0.15 -19.43
C LYS A 86 19.61 -1.11 -18.63
N ARG A 87 20.20 -0.95 -17.45
CA ARG A 87 20.56 -2.07 -16.58
C ARG A 87 20.28 -1.79 -15.12
N ILE A 88 20.09 -2.87 -14.38
CA ILE A 88 19.95 -2.90 -12.91
C ILE A 88 21.17 -3.60 -12.35
N GLU A 89 21.93 -2.94 -11.48
CA GLU A 89 22.97 -3.56 -10.67
C GLU A 89 22.32 -4.27 -9.48
N LEU A 90 22.66 -5.53 -9.25
CA LEU A 90 22.16 -6.34 -8.16
C LEU A 90 23.09 -6.27 -6.94
N LEU A 91 22.58 -6.68 -5.77
CA LEU A 91 23.33 -6.64 -4.51
C LEU A 91 24.55 -7.61 -4.50
N ASP A 92 24.56 -8.65 -5.33
CA ASP A 92 25.70 -9.56 -5.51
C ASP A 92 26.75 -9.06 -6.51
N GLY A 93 26.58 -7.86 -7.07
CA GLY A 93 27.47 -7.26 -8.07
C GLY A 93 27.17 -7.67 -9.51
N SER A 94 26.27 -8.61 -9.76
CA SER A 94 25.79 -8.93 -11.10
C SER A 94 24.83 -7.84 -11.63
N SER A 95 24.41 -7.96 -12.89
CA SER A 95 23.48 -6.99 -13.46
C SER A 95 22.48 -7.65 -14.41
N VAL A 96 21.32 -7.01 -14.55
CA VAL A 96 20.25 -7.41 -15.49
C VAL A 96 19.96 -6.25 -16.41
N SER A 97 20.07 -6.51 -17.73
CA SER A 97 19.72 -5.53 -18.79
C SER A 97 18.26 -5.69 -19.19
N TYR A 98 17.66 -4.62 -19.72
CA TYR A 98 16.27 -4.60 -20.16
C TYR A 98 16.08 -3.77 -21.43
N ASP A 99 15.05 -4.09 -22.20
CA ASP A 99 14.49 -3.21 -23.24
C ASP A 99 13.43 -2.29 -22.65
N TYR A 100 12.58 -2.85 -21.77
CA TYR A 100 11.59 -2.11 -20.95
C TYR A 100 11.71 -2.50 -19.49
N LEU A 101 11.51 -1.54 -18.61
CA LEU A 101 11.51 -1.72 -17.15
C LEU A 101 10.18 -1.28 -16.55
N VAL A 102 9.63 -2.09 -15.66
CA VAL A 102 8.53 -1.67 -14.79
C VAL A 102 9.00 -1.61 -13.34
N ILE A 103 9.03 -0.41 -12.77
CA ILE A 103 9.37 -0.21 -11.35
C ILE A 103 8.12 -0.44 -10.51
N ALA A 104 8.17 -1.45 -9.65
CA ALA A 104 7.09 -1.89 -8.76
C ALA A 104 7.62 -2.19 -7.34
N THR A 105 8.63 -1.43 -6.91
CA THR A 105 9.38 -1.65 -5.66
C THR A 105 8.55 -1.45 -4.40
N GLY A 106 7.39 -0.78 -4.50
CA GLY A 106 6.73 -0.25 -3.32
C GLY A 106 7.55 0.87 -2.66
N PRO A 107 7.28 1.19 -1.39
CA PRO A 107 7.98 2.22 -0.65
C PRO A 107 9.07 1.64 0.25
N GLU A 108 9.99 2.50 0.65
CA GLU A 108 10.80 2.35 1.86
C GLU A 108 10.09 3.02 3.03
N LEU A 109 10.16 2.42 4.21
CA LEU A 109 9.51 2.91 5.43
C LEU A 109 10.44 3.90 6.15
N ALA A 110 10.04 5.15 6.26
CA ALA A 110 10.88 6.24 6.76
C ALA A 110 10.77 6.40 8.29
N PHE A 111 11.04 5.32 9.05
CA PHE A 111 11.02 5.37 10.52
C PHE A 111 12.08 6.30 11.10
N ASP A 112 13.23 6.43 10.44
CA ASP A 112 14.36 7.25 10.81
C ASP A 112 14.09 8.78 10.76
N GLU A 113 12.97 9.20 10.20
CA GLU A 113 12.56 10.62 10.19
C GLU A 113 12.03 11.10 11.55
N ILE A 114 11.73 10.19 12.48
CA ILE A 114 11.26 10.51 13.83
C ILE A 114 12.06 9.70 14.85
N GLU A 115 12.69 10.40 15.80
CA GLU A 115 13.49 9.77 16.85
C GLU A 115 12.66 8.77 17.66
N GLY A 116 13.14 7.54 17.79
CA GLY A 116 12.50 6.47 18.54
C GLY A 116 11.34 5.76 17.86
N LEU A 117 10.99 6.12 16.62
CA LEU A 117 9.92 5.47 15.86
C LEU A 117 10.41 4.18 15.21
N GLY A 118 9.57 3.16 15.18
CA GLY A 118 9.76 1.94 14.39
C GLY A 118 10.04 0.67 15.20
N PRO A 119 9.99 -0.50 14.51
CA PRO A 119 10.08 -1.82 15.16
C PRO A 119 11.48 -2.16 15.72
N GLU A 120 12.49 -1.43 15.31
CA GLU A 120 13.85 -1.52 15.88
C GLU A 120 14.05 -0.57 17.08
N GLN A 121 13.02 0.23 17.40
CA GLN A 121 13.03 1.22 18.48
C GLN A 121 11.84 0.95 19.42
N PHE A 122 10.94 1.92 19.61
CA PHE A 122 9.94 1.86 20.67
C PHE A 122 8.51 1.59 20.17
N THR A 123 8.25 1.57 18.84
CA THR A 123 6.91 1.29 18.32
C THR A 123 6.90 0.04 17.43
N GLN A 124 5.78 -0.66 17.39
CA GLN A 124 5.53 -1.77 16.48
C GLN A 124 5.16 -1.26 15.08
N SER A 125 5.15 -2.15 14.11
CA SER A 125 4.70 -1.91 12.74
C SER A 125 3.99 -3.13 12.17
N ILE A 126 3.08 -2.89 11.24
CA ILE A 126 2.37 -3.93 10.47
C ILE A 126 2.64 -3.79 8.96
N CYS A 127 3.57 -2.92 8.55
CA CYS A 127 3.84 -2.64 7.13
C CYS A 127 4.46 -3.84 6.40
N HIS A 128 5.18 -4.70 7.09
CA HIS A 128 5.77 -5.93 6.60
C HIS A 128 5.34 -7.13 7.46
N VAL A 129 5.39 -8.33 6.91
CA VAL A 129 5.00 -9.55 7.65
C VAL A 129 5.92 -9.85 8.81
N ASP A 130 7.22 -9.62 8.67
CA ASP A 130 8.23 -9.76 9.74
C ASP A 130 8.03 -8.73 10.86
N HIS A 131 7.61 -7.51 10.54
CA HIS A 131 7.21 -6.52 11.54
C HIS A 131 5.97 -7.00 12.33
N ALA A 132 4.96 -7.53 11.63
CA ALA A 132 3.77 -8.05 12.27
C ALA A 132 4.06 -9.26 13.17
N LEU A 133 4.99 -10.13 12.77
CA LEU A 133 5.48 -11.24 13.59
C LEU A 133 6.19 -10.75 14.86
N ARG A 134 6.97 -9.68 14.78
CA ARG A 134 7.60 -9.07 15.96
C ARG A 134 6.58 -8.37 16.88
N ALA A 135 5.49 -7.84 16.32
CA ALA A 135 4.43 -7.20 17.09
C ALA A 135 3.65 -8.21 17.96
N LYS A 136 3.58 -9.49 17.57
CA LYS A 136 2.84 -10.52 18.30
C LYS A 136 3.33 -10.75 19.73
N PRO A 137 4.65 -10.95 20.04
CA PRO A 137 5.13 -11.02 21.41
C PRO A 137 4.84 -9.76 22.23
N ALA A 138 4.86 -8.57 21.63
CA ALA A 138 4.51 -7.32 22.30
C ALA A 138 3.01 -7.28 22.64
N PHE A 139 2.14 -7.78 21.76
CA PHE A 139 0.71 -7.97 22.05
C PHE A 139 0.50 -8.96 23.22
N ASP A 140 1.21 -10.09 23.25
CA ASP A 140 1.13 -11.05 24.33
C ASP A 140 1.58 -10.46 25.68
N ALA A 141 2.59 -9.60 25.66
CA ALA A 141 3.05 -8.87 26.85
C ALA A 141 1.98 -7.87 27.32
N LEU A 142 1.32 -7.16 26.40
CA LEU A 142 0.21 -6.25 26.70
C LEU A 142 -0.98 -7.00 27.33
N VAL A 143 -1.33 -8.18 26.86
CA VAL A 143 -2.40 -9.01 27.45
C VAL A 143 -2.05 -9.44 28.88
N LYS A 144 -0.80 -9.78 29.15
CA LYS A 144 -0.33 -10.16 30.49
C LYS A 144 -0.27 -8.97 31.46
N ASN A 145 0.19 -7.82 30.96
CA ASN A 145 0.36 -6.59 31.71
C ASN A 145 -0.35 -5.44 30.99
N PRO A 146 -1.69 -5.33 31.14
CA PRO A 146 -2.47 -4.30 30.47
C PRO A 146 -2.05 -2.89 30.85
N GLY A 147 -1.94 -2.02 29.85
CA GLY A 147 -1.58 -0.62 29.98
C GLY A 147 -2.04 0.20 28.77
N PRO A 148 -1.74 1.52 28.74
CA PRO A 148 -2.18 2.39 27.65
C PRO A 148 -1.61 1.96 26.28
N VAL A 149 -2.37 2.22 25.23
CA VAL A 149 -2.03 1.91 23.85
C VAL A 149 -2.10 3.17 22.98
N VAL A 150 -1.09 3.40 22.15
CA VAL A 150 -1.07 4.46 21.13
C VAL A 150 -0.91 3.82 19.76
N ILE A 151 -1.89 4.05 18.87
CA ILE A 151 -1.89 3.53 17.50
C ILE A 151 -2.12 4.70 16.54
N GLY A 152 -1.57 4.64 15.33
CA GLY A 152 -1.88 5.65 14.34
C GLY A 152 -0.94 5.72 13.16
N ALA A 153 -0.89 6.93 12.58
CA ALA A 153 -0.06 7.24 11.42
C ALA A 153 0.58 8.62 11.58
N VAL A 154 1.89 8.69 11.38
CA VAL A 154 2.66 9.92 11.58
C VAL A 154 2.51 10.89 10.40
N GLN A 155 3.06 12.10 10.53
CA GLN A 155 3.16 13.10 9.47
C GLN A 155 3.79 12.50 8.20
N GLY A 156 3.22 12.88 7.03
CA GLY A 156 3.68 12.38 5.73
C GLY A 156 3.29 10.93 5.41
N ALA A 157 2.58 10.24 6.30
CA ALA A 157 1.99 8.95 5.98
C ALA A 157 1.00 9.07 4.81
N SER A 158 0.92 8.03 3.99
CA SER A 158 0.02 7.97 2.82
C SER A 158 -0.89 6.74 2.82
N CYS A 159 -0.98 6.02 3.94
CA CYS A 159 -1.82 4.84 4.06
C CYS A 159 -2.41 4.77 5.46
N PHE A 160 -3.58 5.37 5.65
CA PHE A 160 -4.24 5.49 6.96
C PHE A 160 -5.15 4.28 7.27
N GLY A 161 -5.77 3.68 6.23
CA GLY A 161 -6.66 2.53 6.39
C GLY A 161 -6.14 1.43 7.30
N PRO A 162 -4.89 0.94 7.12
CA PRO A 162 -4.32 -0.08 7.99
C PRO A 162 -4.15 0.34 9.46
N ALA A 163 -3.98 1.64 9.76
CA ALA A 163 -3.93 2.11 11.15
C ALA A 163 -5.29 2.00 11.82
N TYR A 164 -6.37 2.41 11.15
CA TYR A 164 -7.74 2.21 11.62
C TYR A 164 -8.05 0.72 11.79
N GLU A 165 -7.80 -0.07 10.76
CA GLU A 165 -8.00 -1.52 10.78
C GLU A 165 -7.29 -2.17 11.97
N PHE A 166 -6.02 -1.85 12.19
CA PHE A 166 -5.27 -2.41 13.30
C PHE A 166 -5.79 -1.95 14.67
N ALA A 167 -6.22 -0.69 14.80
CA ALA A 167 -6.79 -0.20 16.06
C ALA A 167 -8.00 -1.02 16.50
N PHE A 168 -8.92 -1.32 15.58
CA PHE A 168 -10.12 -2.11 15.87
C PHE A 168 -9.81 -3.62 16.00
N ILE A 169 -8.89 -4.17 15.20
CA ILE A 169 -8.44 -5.57 15.35
C ILE A 169 -7.78 -5.77 16.71
N LEU A 170 -6.92 -4.85 17.14
CA LEU A 170 -6.31 -4.92 18.47
C LEU A 170 -7.37 -4.79 19.57
N GLU A 171 -8.32 -3.87 19.43
CA GLU A 171 -9.45 -3.69 20.34
C GLU A 171 -10.25 -4.98 20.50
N LYS A 172 -10.60 -5.63 19.37
CA LYS A 172 -11.30 -6.92 19.35
C LYS A 172 -10.47 -8.02 20.01
N ALA A 173 -9.19 -8.11 19.71
CA ALA A 173 -8.30 -9.09 20.31
C ALA A 173 -8.16 -8.91 21.84
N LEU A 174 -8.15 -7.66 22.31
CA LEU A 174 -8.16 -7.35 23.76
C LEU A 174 -9.49 -7.71 24.44
N ARG A 175 -10.64 -7.52 23.74
CA ARG A 175 -11.95 -8.01 24.24
C ARG A 175 -11.96 -9.53 24.35
N ASP A 176 -11.45 -10.24 23.34
CA ASP A 176 -11.37 -11.71 23.36
C ASP A 176 -10.48 -12.21 24.48
N ALA A 177 -9.38 -11.49 24.77
CA ALA A 177 -8.49 -11.75 25.90
C ALA A 177 -9.06 -11.30 27.26
N ARG A 178 -10.23 -10.63 27.29
CA ARG A 178 -10.89 -10.11 28.49
C ARG A 178 -10.05 -9.10 29.29
N VAL A 179 -9.26 -8.28 28.58
CA VAL A 179 -8.41 -7.26 29.21
C VAL A 179 -8.71 -5.83 28.70
N ARG A 180 -9.64 -5.68 27.75
CA ARG A 180 -9.93 -4.41 27.08
C ARG A 180 -10.20 -3.24 28.03
N ASP A 181 -10.95 -3.48 29.11
CA ASP A 181 -11.32 -2.45 30.11
C ASP A 181 -10.12 -1.85 30.85
N ARG A 182 -8.98 -2.56 30.84
CA ARG A 182 -7.73 -2.14 31.49
C ARG A 182 -6.75 -1.50 30.52
N VAL A 183 -7.14 -1.34 29.24
CA VAL A 183 -6.29 -0.84 28.16
C VAL A 183 -6.89 0.43 27.57
N PRO A 184 -6.56 1.62 28.10
CA PRO A 184 -6.92 2.88 27.45
C PRO A 184 -6.28 2.94 26.05
N MET A 185 -7.06 3.27 25.01
CA MET A 185 -6.57 3.35 23.63
C MET A 185 -6.67 4.78 23.10
N THR A 186 -5.61 5.25 22.44
CA THR A 186 -5.58 6.55 21.78
C THR A 186 -5.09 6.37 20.34
N PHE A 187 -5.84 6.87 19.37
CA PHE A 187 -5.48 6.94 17.98
C PHE A 187 -4.87 8.31 17.65
N VAL A 188 -3.67 8.32 17.08
CA VAL A 188 -2.92 9.53 16.73
C VAL A 188 -2.73 9.59 15.22
N THR A 189 -3.22 10.65 14.59
CA THR A 189 -3.16 10.74 13.13
C THR A 189 -2.79 12.15 12.65
N SER A 190 -1.97 12.21 11.60
CA SER A 190 -1.68 13.47 10.89
C SER A 190 -2.87 13.99 10.08
N GLU A 191 -3.92 13.20 9.92
CA GLU A 191 -5.14 13.61 9.21
C GLU A 191 -5.81 14.81 9.90
N PRO A 192 -6.43 15.73 9.13
CA PRO A 192 -7.15 16.89 9.71
C PRO A 192 -8.42 16.48 10.46
N TYR A 193 -8.99 15.32 10.15
CA TYR A 193 -10.13 14.72 10.83
C TYR A 193 -10.15 13.20 10.62
N ILE A 194 -10.80 12.47 11.50
CA ILE A 194 -10.99 11.02 11.39
C ILE A 194 -11.69 10.66 10.09
N GLY A 195 -11.11 9.72 9.33
CA GLY A 195 -11.68 9.27 8.07
C GLY A 195 -11.38 10.15 6.85
N HIS A 196 -10.45 11.11 6.96
CA HIS A 196 -9.92 11.86 5.82
C HIS A 196 -9.18 10.93 4.85
N LEU A 197 -8.44 9.92 5.36
CA LEU A 197 -7.78 8.84 4.62
C LEU A 197 -6.73 9.31 3.58
N GLY A 198 -6.30 10.58 3.63
CA GLY A 198 -5.49 11.18 2.56
C GLY A 198 -6.29 11.43 1.26
N LEU A 199 -7.62 11.32 1.31
CA LEU A 199 -8.55 11.36 0.17
C LEU A 199 -9.64 12.43 0.32
N ASP A 200 -9.56 13.27 1.34
CA ASP A 200 -10.63 14.21 1.74
C ASP A 200 -11.96 13.47 2.07
N GLY A 201 -11.82 12.31 2.72
CA GLY A 201 -12.91 11.39 3.00
C GLY A 201 -13.43 10.64 1.77
N VAL A 202 -14.25 9.61 1.98
CA VAL A 202 -14.99 8.89 0.92
C VAL A 202 -16.37 8.52 1.46
N GLY A 203 -17.44 9.01 0.84
CA GLY A 203 -18.78 8.88 1.40
C GLY A 203 -18.84 9.50 2.78
N ASP A 204 -19.39 8.79 3.75
CA ASP A 204 -19.42 9.19 5.17
C ASP A 204 -18.36 8.46 6.02
N THR A 205 -17.13 8.31 5.50
CA THR A 205 -16.04 7.68 6.28
C THR A 205 -15.76 8.41 7.61
N LYS A 206 -15.98 9.73 7.66
CA LYS A 206 -15.84 10.52 8.88
C LYS A 206 -16.85 10.06 9.95
N GLY A 207 -18.14 10.13 9.63
CA GLY A 207 -19.20 9.78 10.58
C GLY A 207 -19.11 8.32 11.03
N LEU A 208 -18.87 7.39 10.08
CA LEU A 208 -18.75 5.96 10.37
C LEU A 208 -17.56 5.66 11.30
N LEU A 209 -16.36 6.15 10.99
CA LEU A 209 -15.16 5.85 11.80
C LEU A 209 -15.19 6.56 13.16
N GLU A 210 -15.71 7.80 13.25
CA GLU A 210 -15.88 8.47 14.53
C GLU A 210 -16.90 7.74 15.41
N SER A 211 -18.01 7.21 14.85
CA SER A 211 -19.00 6.43 15.58
C SER A 211 -18.38 5.15 16.14
N GLU A 212 -17.70 4.39 15.30
CA GLU A 212 -17.01 3.16 15.70
C GLU A 212 -15.97 3.42 16.80
N MET A 213 -15.17 4.50 16.68
CA MET A 213 -14.20 4.85 17.71
C MET A 213 -14.85 5.20 19.04
N ARG A 214 -15.99 5.92 19.04
CA ARG A 214 -16.73 6.23 20.27
C ARG A 214 -17.31 4.97 20.91
N GLU A 215 -17.93 4.09 20.10
CA GLU A 215 -18.53 2.83 20.57
C GLU A 215 -17.49 1.89 21.19
N HIS A 216 -16.28 1.88 20.62
CA HIS A 216 -15.15 1.07 21.10
C HIS A 216 -14.26 1.79 22.12
N HIS A 217 -14.64 2.98 22.59
CA HIS A 217 -13.90 3.78 23.58
C HIS A 217 -12.45 4.03 23.18
N ILE A 218 -12.21 4.36 21.90
CA ILE A 218 -10.91 4.77 21.38
C ILE A 218 -10.91 6.29 21.27
N LYS A 219 -10.04 6.96 22.03
CA LYS A 219 -9.80 8.41 21.92
C LYS A 219 -8.98 8.69 20.67
N TRP A 220 -9.05 9.92 20.13
CA TRP A 220 -8.21 10.29 18.99
C TRP A 220 -7.66 11.72 19.07
N ILE A 221 -6.54 11.92 18.37
CA ILE A 221 -5.88 13.21 18.17
C ILE A 221 -5.61 13.35 16.67
N CYS A 222 -6.24 14.36 16.04
CA CYS A 222 -6.03 14.72 14.64
C CYS A 222 -5.04 15.88 14.50
N ASN A 223 -4.64 16.21 13.27
CA ASN A 223 -3.58 17.19 13.00
C ASN A 223 -2.36 16.95 13.88
N ALA A 224 -2.07 15.69 14.16
CA ALA A 224 -1.03 15.29 15.10
C ALA A 224 0.32 15.14 14.39
N ARG A 225 1.31 15.88 14.87
CA ARG A 225 2.72 15.68 14.56
C ARG A 225 3.36 14.91 15.69
N VAL A 226 3.91 13.74 15.39
CA VAL A 226 4.73 13.00 16.35
C VAL A 226 6.10 13.63 16.40
N ASP A 227 6.47 14.21 17.53
CA ASP A 227 7.74 14.94 17.69
C ASP A 227 8.87 13.96 18.04
N LYS A 228 8.62 13.01 18.95
CA LYS A 228 9.57 12.02 19.44
C LYS A 228 8.87 10.84 20.09
N VAL A 229 9.50 9.68 20.04
CA VAL A 229 9.09 8.48 20.80
C VAL A 229 10.22 8.05 21.73
N GLU A 230 9.89 7.76 22.97
CA GLU A 230 10.80 7.23 23.99
C GLU A 230 10.22 5.93 24.55
N ALA A 231 10.99 5.21 25.35
CA ALA A 231 10.52 3.98 25.98
C ALA A 231 9.25 4.24 26.82
N GLY A 232 8.11 3.74 26.35
CA GLY A 232 6.83 3.88 27.04
C GLY A 232 6.16 5.25 26.94
N GLN A 233 6.64 6.17 26.11
CA GLN A 233 6.12 7.53 26.00
C GLN A 233 6.25 8.09 24.59
N MET A 234 5.22 8.81 24.12
CA MET A 234 5.22 9.51 22.82
C MET A 234 4.86 10.99 23.03
N SER A 235 5.70 11.89 22.48
CA SER A 235 5.45 13.32 22.43
C SER A 235 4.75 13.68 21.12
N VAL A 236 3.62 14.37 21.21
CA VAL A 236 2.76 14.70 20.06
C VAL A 236 2.32 16.16 20.16
N SER A 237 2.42 16.90 19.05
CA SER A 237 1.90 18.26 18.91
C SER A 237 0.69 18.27 17.98
N GLU A 238 -0.44 18.83 18.44
CA GLU A 238 -1.56 19.20 17.57
C GLU A 238 -1.22 20.51 16.86
N ILE A 239 -1.33 20.52 15.55
CA ILE A 239 -0.98 21.65 14.70
C ILE A 239 -2.26 22.37 14.24
N ALA A 240 -2.33 23.68 14.47
CA ALA A 240 -3.43 24.52 14.00
C ALA A 240 -3.32 24.79 12.49
N GLU A 241 -4.38 25.35 11.89
CA GLU A 241 -4.42 25.67 10.46
C GLU A 241 -3.33 26.65 10.02
N ASP A 242 -2.91 27.54 10.91
CA ASP A 242 -1.81 28.49 10.68
C ASP A 242 -0.40 27.88 10.82
N GLY A 243 -0.31 26.59 11.15
CA GLY A 243 0.94 25.84 11.36
C GLY A 243 1.55 25.99 12.75
N THR A 244 0.91 26.72 13.67
CA THR A 244 1.36 26.82 15.06
C THR A 244 0.97 25.59 15.87
N VAL A 245 1.67 25.36 17.00
CA VAL A 245 1.31 24.30 17.95
C VAL A 245 0.11 24.77 18.78
N ALA A 246 -1.05 24.14 18.56
CA ALA A 246 -2.25 24.42 19.34
C ALA A 246 -2.23 23.74 20.70
N ARG A 247 -1.69 22.53 20.79
CA ARG A 247 -1.59 21.74 22.00
C ARG A 247 -0.46 20.73 21.93
N SER A 248 0.18 20.44 23.07
CA SER A 248 1.18 19.39 23.20
C SER A 248 0.66 18.29 24.12
N HIS A 249 1.00 17.04 23.78
CA HIS A 249 0.62 15.85 24.54
C HIS A 249 1.86 15.02 24.84
N THR A 250 1.85 14.41 26.01
CA THR A 250 2.76 13.35 26.41
C THR A 250 1.91 12.10 26.65
N LEU A 251 1.97 11.14 25.74
CA LEU A 251 1.14 9.95 25.74
C LEU A 251 1.92 8.75 26.27
N PRO A 252 1.63 8.25 27.48
CA PRO A 252 2.23 6.99 27.94
C PRO A 252 1.67 5.82 27.14
N PHE A 253 2.51 4.79 26.91
CA PHE A 253 2.07 3.56 26.29
C PHE A 253 2.80 2.33 26.83
N ALA A 254 2.07 1.22 26.97
CA ALA A 254 2.62 -0.13 27.13
C ALA A 254 2.78 -0.83 25.77
N TYR A 255 2.02 -0.38 24.76
CA TYR A 255 2.11 -0.84 23.38
C TYR A 255 1.84 0.33 22.44
N SER A 256 2.65 0.44 21.39
CA SER A 256 2.39 1.42 20.32
C SER A 256 2.62 0.78 18.96
N MET A 257 1.76 1.08 17.99
CA MET A 257 1.92 0.76 16.58
C MET A 257 1.69 2.01 15.74
N MET A 258 2.72 2.45 15.02
CA MET A 258 2.65 3.66 14.20
C MET A 258 3.03 3.35 12.75
N LEU A 259 2.23 3.81 11.81
CA LEU A 259 2.55 3.78 10.39
C LEU A 259 3.45 4.98 10.06
N PRO A 260 4.63 4.74 9.42
CA PRO A 260 5.57 5.81 9.07
C PRO A 260 5.17 6.54 7.79
N ALA A 261 5.86 7.64 7.51
CA ALA A 261 5.93 8.18 6.17
C ALA A 261 6.61 7.19 5.20
N PHE A 262 6.32 7.35 3.91
CA PHE A 262 6.95 6.57 2.86
C PHE A 262 7.91 7.41 2.03
N ARG A 263 8.97 6.76 1.51
CA ARG A 263 9.89 7.32 0.52
C ARG A 263 10.23 6.26 -0.54
N GLY A 264 10.80 6.68 -1.66
CA GLY A 264 11.28 5.74 -2.67
C GLY A 264 12.49 4.95 -2.19
N VAL A 265 12.65 3.72 -2.70
CA VAL A 265 13.77 2.84 -2.33
C VAL A 265 15.10 3.39 -2.84
N GLU A 266 16.19 3.08 -2.14
CA GLU A 266 17.53 3.58 -2.44
C GLU A 266 17.99 3.29 -3.89
N ALA A 267 17.64 2.15 -4.43
CA ALA A 267 18.02 1.73 -5.77
C ALA A 267 17.59 2.72 -6.88
N VAL A 268 16.54 3.51 -6.65
CA VAL A 268 15.99 4.48 -7.63
C VAL A 268 16.04 5.93 -7.16
N ARG A 269 16.34 6.17 -5.88
CA ARG A 269 16.36 7.52 -5.29
C ARG A 269 17.48 8.37 -5.86
N GLY A 270 17.20 9.66 -6.07
CA GLY A 270 18.19 10.64 -6.55
C GLY A 270 18.58 10.49 -8.02
N ILE A 271 17.85 9.71 -8.82
CA ILE A 271 18.03 9.65 -10.28
C ILE A 271 17.23 10.80 -10.90
N GLU A 272 17.92 11.76 -11.46
CA GLU A 272 17.31 12.95 -12.07
C GLU A 272 16.40 12.56 -13.25
N GLY A 273 15.24 13.20 -13.34
CA GLY A 273 14.20 12.91 -14.33
C GLY A 273 13.39 11.63 -14.06
N LEU A 274 13.90 10.69 -13.25
CA LEU A 274 13.19 9.46 -12.92
C LEU A 274 12.27 9.63 -11.70
N ALA A 275 12.79 10.21 -10.63
CA ALA A 275 12.12 10.28 -9.34
C ALA A 275 12.04 11.71 -8.79
N ASN A 276 11.04 11.97 -7.96
CA ASN A 276 10.93 13.22 -7.20
C ASN A 276 11.93 13.22 -6.02
N PRO A 277 12.08 14.35 -5.27
CA PRO A 277 13.01 14.44 -4.14
C PRO A 277 12.78 13.38 -3.04
N ARG A 278 11.53 12.87 -2.88
CA ARG A 278 11.22 11.78 -1.94
C ARG A 278 11.53 10.40 -2.53
N GLY A 279 11.98 10.31 -3.79
CA GLY A 279 12.32 9.05 -4.46
C GLY A 279 11.13 8.32 -5.11
N PHE A 280 9.94 8.93 -5.16
CA PHE A 280 8.80 8.37 -5.88
C PHE A 280 8.94 8.61 -7.39
N ILE A 281 8.59 7.61 -8.19
CA ILE A 281 8.80 7.60 -9.64
C ILE A 281 7.79 8.52 -10.34
N LEU A 282 8.29 9.39 -11.17
CA LEU A 282 7.49 10.28 -12.02
C LEU A 282 6.92 9.48 -13.20
N ALA A 283 5.61 9.49 -13.35
CA ALA A 283 4.91 8.77 -14.42
C ALA A 283 3.79 9.62 -15.01
N ASP A 284 3.59 9.49 -16.33
CA ASP A 284 2.49 10.09 -17.05
C ASP A 284 1.18 9.26 -16.92
N LYS A 285 0.14 9.66 -17.65
CA LYS A 285 -1.15 8.96 -17.66
C LYS A 285 -1.09 7.52 -18.21
N HIS A 286 -0.04 7.16 -18.94
CA HIS A 286 0.23 5.83 -19.44
C HIS A 286 1.16 5.00 -18.53
N GLN A 287 1.42 5.49 -17.32
CA GLN A 287 2.35 4.93 -16.34
C GLN A 287 3.83 4.97 -16.81
N ARG A 288 4.17 5.81 -17.75
CA ARG A 288 5.46 5.92 -18.40
C ARG A 288 6.25 7.11 -17.86
N ASN A 289 7.57 6.96 -17.69
CA ASN A 289 8.43 8.07 -17.33
C ASN A 289 8.75 8.93 -18.55
N ALA A 290 8.74 10.26 -18.39
CA ALA A 290 8.98 11.19 -19.52
C ALA A 290 10.46 11.28 -19.92
N ALA A 291 11.39 11.20 -18.97
CA ALA A 291 12.82 11.28 -19.22
C ALA A 291 13.41 9.94 -19.74
N PHE A 292 12.82 8.83 -19.33
CA PHE A 292 13.23 7.46 -19.70
C PHE A 292 12.02 6.70 -20.26
N PRO A 293 11.72 6.89 -21.57
CA PRO A 293 10.48 6.36 -22.16
C PRO A 293 10.34 4.82 -22.15
N GLU A 294 11.39 4.07 -21.91
CA GLU A 294 11.38 2.63 -21.70
C GLU A 294 11.04 2.22 -20.25
N ILE A 295 10.93 3.18 -19.32
CA ILE A 295 10.64 2.93 -17.92
C ILE A 295 9.18 3.27 -17.60
N PHE A 296 8.51 2.32 -16.98
CA PHE A 296 7.16 2.42 -16.46
C PHE A 296 7.17 2.24 -14.93
N SER A 297 6.11 2.66 -14.26
CA SER A 297 5.99 2.39 -12.83
C SER A 297 4.56 2.13 -12.40
N VAL A 298 4.39 1.21 -11.43
CA VAL A 298 3.10 0.82 -10.88
C VAL A 298 3.16 0.69 -9.36
N GLY A 299 2.05 0.96 -8.70
CA GLY A 299 1.92 0.76 -7.27
C GLY A 299 2.41 1.92 -6.43
N VAL A 300 2.80 1.61 -5.19
CA VAL A 300 3.06 2.65 -4.17
C VAL A 300 4.30 3.50 -4.48
N CYS A 301 5.22 3.02 -5.31
CA CYS A 301 6.40 3.80 -5.75
C CYS A 301 6.06 4.95 -6.71
N VAL A 302 4.84 5.03 -7.26
CA VAL A 302 4.44 6.12 -8.18
C VAL A 302 4.22 7.42 -7.41
N ALA A 303 4.76 8.52 -7.94
CA ALA A 303 4.56 9.87 -7.41
C ALA A 303 3.12 10.34 -7.69
N ILE A 304 2.35 10.55 -6.62
CA ILE A 304 1.02 11.18 -6.68
C ILE A 304 1.03 12.34 -5.69
N PRO A 305 0.75 13.57 -6.13
CA PRO A 305 0.73 14.72 -5.24
C PRO A 305 -0.41 14.60 -4.21
N PRO A 306 -0.28 15.20 -3.01
CA PRO A 306 -1.39 15.34 -2.07
C PRO A 306 -2.58 16.06 -2.71
N LEU A 307 -3.81 15.73 -2.26
CA LEU A 307 -5.04 16.35 -2.78
C LEU A 307 -5.19 17.82 -2.39
N GLY A 308 -4.55 18.21 -1.30
CA GLY A 308 -4.59 19.58 -0.77
C GLY A 308 -3.53 19.79 0.31
N LYS A 309 -3.47 21.03 0.79
CA LYS A 309 -2.61 21.38 1.93
C LYS A 309 -3.36 21.10 3.22
N THR A 310 -2.72 20.40 4.14
CA THR A 310 -3.21 20.11 5.49
C THR A 310 -2.24 20.68 6.53
N PRO A 311 -2.69 21.00 7.76
CA PRO A 311 -1.80 21.52 8.82
C PRO A 311 -0.60 20.62 9.09
N VAL A 312 -0.84 19.30 9.13
CA VAL A 312 0.21 18.27 9.15
C VAL A 312 0.17 17.54 7.81
N PRO A 313 1.31 17.33 7.13
CA PRO A 313 1.32 16.70 5.81
C PRO A 313 0.71 15.30 5.81
N VAL A 314 -0.19 15.03 4.85
CA VAL A 314 -0.75 13.71 4.54
C VAL A 314 -0.53 13.37 3.08
N GLY A 315 -0.22 12.10 2.79
CA GLY A 315 -0.05 11.61 1.43
C GLY A 315 -1.32 10.95 0.89
N VAL A 316 -1.34 10.69 -0.42
CA VAL A 316 -2.43 9.97 -1.10
C VAL A 316 -2.15 8.47 -1.09
N PRO A 317 -3.07 7.63 -0.61
CA PRO A 317 -2.89 6.17 -0.65
C PRO A 317 -2.95 5.64 -2.09
N LYS A 318 -2.27 4.54 -2.33
CA LYS A 318 -2.35 3.74 -3.56
C LYS A 318 -3.00 2.41 -3.19
N THR A 319 -4.30 2.29 -3.47
CA THR A 319 -5.10 1.12 -3.09
C THR A 319 -4.86 -0.07 -4.00
N GLY A 320 -5.21 -1.29 -3.56
CA GLY A 320 -4.96 -2.51 -4.32
C GLY A 320 -5.58 -2.47 -5.72
N PHE A 321 -6.84 -2.08 -5.85
CA PHE A 321 -7.51 -2.01 -7.16
C PHE A 321 -6.92 -0.91 -8.07
N MET A 322 -6.54 0.25 -7.51
CA MET A 322 -5.82 1.28 -8.25
C MET A 322 -4.51 0.74 -8.83
N ILE A 323 -3.77 -0.07 -8.03
CA ILE A 323 -2.55 -0.72 -8.50
C ILE A 323 -2.83 -1.71 -9.62
N GLU A 324 -3.90 -2.51 -9.51
CA GLU A 324 -4.29 -3.44 -10.58
C GLU A 324 -4.66 -2.70 -11.88
N SER A 325 -5.34 -1.56 -11.79
CA SER A 325 -5.63 -0.75 -12.98
C SER A 325 -4.35 -0.20 -13.64
N MET A 326 -3.37 0.24 -12.83
CA MET A 326 -2.06 0.64 -13.33
C MET A 326 -1.34 -0.53 -14.03
N VAL A 327 -1.38 -1.72 -13.46
CA VAL A 327 -0.79 -2.94 -14.03
C VAL A 327 -1.42 -3.27 -15.38
N THR A 328 -2.75 -3.26 -15.47
CA THR A 328 -3.48 -3.56 -16.71
C THR A 328 -3.12 -2.57 -17.82
N ALA A 329 -3.09 -1.27 -17.51
CA ALA A 329 -2.69 -0.22 -18.46
C ALA A 329 -1.24 -0.40 -18.93
N THR A 330 -0.32 -0.65 -18.00
CA THR A 330 1.11 -0.82 -18.29
C THR A 330 1.38 -2.05 -19.15
N ALA A 331 0.78 -3.21 -18.83
CA ALA A 331 0.95 -4.44 -19.61
C ALA A 331 0.49 -4.24 -21.05
N ARG A 332 -0.68 -3.62 -21.26
CA ARG A 332 -1.19 -3.28 -22.59
C ARG A 332 -0.26 -2.31 -23.32
N ASN A 333 0.19 -1.25 -22.65
CA ASN A 333 1.06 -0.25 -23.27
C ASN A 333 2.41 -0.82 -23.71
N ILE A 334 3.04 -1.68 -22.89
CA ILE A 334 4.30 -2.35 -23.24
C ILE A 334 4.09 -3.33 -24.40
N ALA A 335 3.01 -4.10 -24.42
CA ALA A 335 2.69 -5.00 -25.52
C ALA A 335 2.54 -4.23 -26.85
N ARG A 336 1.85 -3.10 -26.83
CA ARG A 336 1.73 -2.21 -28.01
C ARG A 336 3.08 -1.68 -28.49
N LEU A 337 3.94 -1.24 -27.56
CA LEU A 337 5.29 -0.79 -27.90
C LEU A 337 6.13 -1.90 -28.51
N ALA A 338 6.02 -3.14 -28.02
CA ALA A 338 6.69 -4.31 -28.59
C ALA A 338 6.23 -4.61 -30.03
N GLU A 339 5.02 -4.19 -30.39
CA GLU A 339 4.45 -4.24 -31.75
C GLU A 339 4.75 -2.97 -32.58
N GLY A 340 5.52 -2.00 -32.07
CA GLY A 340 5.81 -0.73 -32.73
C GLY A 340 4.63 0.26 -32.71
N LYS A 341 3.62 0.05 -31.85
CA LYS A 341 2.44 0.93 -31.70
C LYS A 341 2.59 1.86 -30.51
N ALA A 342 1.99 3.05 -30.55
CA ALA A 342 1.98 4.00 -29.44
C ALA A 342 1.16 3.47 -28.24
N PRO A 343 1.51 3.81 -26.98
CA PRO A 343 0.69 3.57 -25.80
C PRO A 343 -0.66 4.25 -25.93
N ASP A 344 -1.75 3.56 -25.55
CA ASP A 344 -3.12 4.12 -25.59
C ASP A 344 -3.93 3.87 -24.32
N ALA A 345 -3.47 2.98 -23.44
CA ALA A 345 -4.20 2.61 -22.23
C ALA A 345 -3.93 3.59 -21.08
N GLU A 346 -5.00 4.02 -20.40
CA GLU A 346 -4.95 4.82 -19.17
C GLU A 346 -5.67 4.07 -18.06
N ALA A 347 -5.07 4.05 -16.86
CA ALA A 347 -5.67 3.45 -15.67
C ALA A 347 -6.84 4.29 -15.15
N THR A 348 -7.90 3.64 -14.63
CA THR A 348 -9.05 4.34 -14.03
C THR A 348 -8.75 4.94 -12.66
N TRP A 349 -7.82 4.34 -11.93
CA TRP A 349 -7.49 4.70 -10.55
C TRP A 349 -8.72 4.66 -9.61
N ASN A 350 -9.59 3.68 -9.80
CA ASN A 350 -10.71 3.42 -8.89
C ASN A 350 -10.21 2.80 -7.57
N ALA A 351 -10.91 3.03 -6.48
CA ALA A 351 -10.61 2.43 -5.18
C ALA A 351 -11.81 1.64 -4.64
N PHE A 352 -11.49 0.45 -4.12
CA PHE A 352 -12.37 -0.40 -3.34
C PHE A 352 -11.59 -0.82 -2.12
N CYS A 353 -12.03 -0.43 -0.93
CA CYS A 353 -11.32 -0.70 0.31
C CYS A 353 -12.22 -1.36 1.32
N LEU A 354 -11.65 -2.32 2.04
CA LEU A 354 -12.27 -3.04 3.15
C LEU A 354 -11.35 -2.88 4.35
N ALA A 355 -11.80 -2.19 5.40
CA ALA A 355 -11.13 -2.12 6.69
C ALA A 355 -11.86 -3.05 7.64
N ASP A 356 -11.20 -4.12 8.08
CA ASP A 356 -11.73 -5.13 8.99
C ASP A 356 -11.54 -4.73 10.45
N PHE A 357 -12.57 -4.92 11.27
CA PHE A 357 -12.56 -4.63 12.70
C PHE A 357 -12.61 -5.92 13.55
N GLY A 358 -12.46 -7.08 12.90
CA GLY A 358 -12.43 -8.39 13.52
C GLY A 358 -13.80 -9.05 13.64
N ASP A 359 -14.88 -8.31 13.83
CA ASP A 359 -16.28 -8.80 13.87
C ASP A 359 -17.23 -7.92 13.04
N SER A 360 -16.76 -6.78 12.57
CA SER A 360 -17.44 -5.82 11.68
C SER A 360 -16.40 -5.17 10.77
N GLY A 361 -16.71 -4.05 10.15
CA GLY A 361 -15.76 -3.26 9.39
C GLY A 361 -16.40 -2.13 8.62
N VAL A 362 -15.56 -1.33 7.93
CA VAL A 362 -15.97 -0.26 7.04
C VAL A 362 -15.45 -0.56 5.63
N ALA A 363 -16.33 -0.42 4.65
CA ALA A 363 -16.01 -0.47 3.23
C ALA A 363 -16.24 0.89 2.59
N PHE A 364 -15.42 1.22 1.59
CA PHE A 364 -15.70 2.38 0.75
C PHE A 364 -15.36 2.14 -0.72
N VAL A 365 -16.06 2.87 -1.59
CA VAL A 365 -15.86 2.88 -3.03
C VAL A 365 -15.68 4.32 -3.50
N ALA A 366 -14.59 4.58 -4.20
CA ALA A 366 -14.29 5.87 -4.81
C ALA A 366 -13.92 5.69 -6.29
N GLN A 367 -14.69 6.27 -7.19
CA GLN A 367 -14.47 6.16 -8.64
C GLN A 367 -14.48 7.53 -9.33
N PRO A 368 -13.31 8.01 -9.75
CA PRO A 368 -11.96 7.55 -9.40
C PRO A 368 -11.64 7.81 -7.92
N GLN A 369 -10.55 7.25 -7.43
CA GLN A 369 -10.08 7.49 -6.05
C GLN A 369 -9.80 8.97 -5.79
N ILE A 370 -9.16 9.63 -6.75
CA ILE A 370 -8.83 11.06 -6.70
C ILE A 370 -10.03 11.88 -7.22
N PRO A 371 -10.50 12.88 -6.48
CA PRO A 371 -11.58 13.76 -6.92
C PRO A 371 -11.27 14.50 -8.26
N PRO A 372 -12.32 14.87 -9.06
CA PRO A 372 -13.74 14.68 -8.79
C PRO A 372 -14.18 13.21 -8.98
N ARG A 373 -15.14 12.76 -8.14
CA ARG A 373 -15.61 11.37 -8.11
C ARG A 373 -17.02 11.25 -8.69
N ASN A 374 -17.22 10.20 -9.49
CA ASN A 374 -18.55 9.81 -9.98
C ASN A 374 -19.27 8.89 -8.98
N VAL A 375 -18.49 8.05 -8.25
CA VAL A 375 -18.98 7.22 -7.15
C VAL A 375 -18.20 7.58 -5.89
N ASN A 376 -18.95 7.86 -4.82
CA ASN A 376 -18.43 8.25 -3.52
C ASN A 376 -19.33 7.63 -2.44
N TRP A 377 -19.00 6.39 -2.02
CA TRP A 377 -19.85 5.58 -1.16
C TRP A 377 -19.06 4.92 -0.04
N SER A 378 -19.66 4.82 1.12
CA SER A 378 -19.14 4.06 2.26
C SER A 378 -20.27 3.35 3.01
N SER A 379 -19.94 2.26 3.68
CA SER A 379 -20.85 1.47 4.52
C SER A 379 -20.09 0.71 5.59
N SER A 380 -20.75 0.38 6.69
CA SER A 380 -20.21 -0.46 7.75
C SER A 380 -21.06 -1.73 7.95
N GLY A 381 -20.49 -2.70 8.64
CA GLY A 381 -21.21 -3.90 9.04
C GLY A 381 -20.37 -5.18 9.10
N LYS A 382 -20.98 -6.23 9.64
CA LYS A 382 -20.36 -7.57 9.77
C LYS A 382 -19.96 -8.21 8.44
N TRP A 383 -20.67 -7.85 7.37
CA TRP A 383 -20.37 -8.35 6.02
C TRP A 383 -18.97 -7.95 5.53
N VAL A 384 -18.42 -6.80 6.01
CA VAL A 384 -17.08 -6.33 5.63
C VAL A 384 -16.00 -7.28 6.14
N HIS A 385 -16.12 -7.79 7.37
CA HIS A 385 -15.22 -8.82 7.90
C HIS A 385 -15.23 -10.07 7.01
N LEU A 386 -16.41 -10.59 6.66
CA LEU A 386 -16.53 -11.76 5.79
C LEU A 386 -15.94 -11.51 4.39
N ALA A 387 -16.21 -10.33 3.84
CA ALA A 387 -15.64 -9.90 2.54
C ALA A 387 -14.11 -9.82 2.60
N LYS A 388 -13.54 -9.31 3.70
CA LYS A 388 -12.08 -9.24 3.88
C LYS A 388 -11.44 -10.63 3.95
N VAL A 389 -12.06 -11.58 4.66
CA VAL A 389 -11.59 -12.98 4.70
C VAL A 389 -11.67 -13.64 3.32
N ALA A 390 -12.75 -13.40 2.58
CA ALA A 390 -12.89 -13.90 1.20
C ALA A 390 -11.82 -13.28 0.28
N PHE A 391 -11.56 -11.98 0.42
CA PHE A 391 -10.55 -11.25 -0.32
C PHE A 391 -9.13 -11.78 -0.07
N GLU A 392 -8.76 -12.09 1.18
CA GLU A 392 -7.49 -12.74 1.53
C GLU A 392 -7.32 -14.05 0.75
N LYS A 393 -8.32 -14.95 0.84
CA LYS A 393 -8.28 -16.26 0.17
C LYS A 393 -8.18 -16.11 -1.35
N TYR A 394 -8.94 -15.18 -1.90
CA TYR A 394 -8.94 -14.87 -3.33
C TYR A 394 -7.55 -14.40 -3.80
N PHE A 395 -6.95 -13.41 -3.13
CA PHE A 395 -5.64 -12.88 -3.52
C PHE A 395 -4.51 -13.91 -3.38
N LEU A 396 -4.49 -14.67 -2.30
CA LEU A 396 -3.50 -15.74 -2.11
C LEU A 396 -3.65 -16.82 -3.19
N HIS A 397 -4.88 -17.16 -3.59
CA HIS A 397 -5.12 -18.07 -4.71
C HIS A 397 -4.63 -17.47 -6.04
N LYS A 398 -4.94 -16.21 -6.33
CA LYS A 398 -4.47 -15.46 -7.51
C LYS A 398 -2.94 -15.50 -7.62
N MET A 399 -2.23 -15.23 -6.52
CA MET A 399 -0.75 -15.29 -6.49
C MET A 399 -0.21 -16.70 -6.76
N ARG A 400 -0.83 -17.74 -6.17
CA ARG A 400 -0.42 -19.15 -6.38
C ARG A 400 -0.76 -19.67 -7.77
N SER A 401 -1.83 -19.19 -8.38
CA SER A 401 -2.25 -19.62 -9.72
C SER A 401 -1.40 -19.01 -10.85
N GLY A 402 -0.72 -17.90 -10.58
CA GLY A 402 0.05 -17.17 -11.58
C GLY A 402 -0.81 -16.42 -12.61
N GLN A 403 -2.03 -16.06 -12.26
CA GLN A 403 -2.96 -15.34 -13.14
C GLN A 403 -3.01 -13.86 -12.77
N SER A 404 -2.91 -12.98 -13.76
CA SER A 404 -3.05 -11.54 -13.55
C SER A 404 -4.50 -11.13 -13.29
N GLU A 405 -5.44 -11.74 -14.03
CA GLU A 405 -6.88 -11.56 -13.89
C GLU A 405 -7.59 -12.90 -14.14
N PRO A 406 -7.96 -13.63 -13.06
CA PRO A 406 -8.75 -14.84 -13.20
C PRO A 406 -10.09 -14.57 -13.87
N PHE A 407 -10.58 -15.51 -14.70
CA PHE A 407 -11.81 -15.36 -15.47
C PHE A 407 -13.03 -14.91 -14.64
N TYR A 408 -13.18 -15.44 -13.42
CA TYR A 408 -14.29 -15.08 -12.53
C TYR A 408 -14.16 -13.64 -11.97
N GLU A 409 -12.92 -13.10 -11.84
CA GLU A 409 -12.69 -11.69 -11.51
C GLU A 409 -13.17 -10.79 -12.63
N HIS A 410 -12.79 -11.12 -13.87
CA HIS A 410 -13.24 -10.40 -15.05
C HIS A 410 -14.77 -10.34 -15.15
N LEU A 411 -15.45 -11.46 -14.97
CA LEU A 411 -16.91 -11.52 -14.97
C LEU A 411 -17.53 -10.69 -13.84
N ALA A 412 -16.96 -10.76 -12.63
CA ALA A 412 -17.47 -10.00 -11.48
C ALA A 412 -17.31 -8.49 -11.69
N LEU A 413 -16.15 -8.03 -12.18
CA LEU A 413 -15.93 -6.62 -12.50
C LEU A 413 -16.87 -6.12 -13.59
N GLN A 414 -17.05 -6.91 -14.65
CA GLN A 414 -17.97 -6.60 -15.75
C GLN A 414 -19.42 -6.51 -15.27
N ALA A 415 -19.88 -7.46 -14.44
CA ALA A 415 -21.23 -7.45 -13.87
C ALA A 415 -21.48 -6.24 -12.95
N LEU A 416 -20.43 -5.73 -12.29
CA LEU A 416 -20.48 -4.55 -11.43
C LEU A 416 -20.26 -3.23 -12.18
N GLY A 417 -20.01 -3.27 -13.49
CA GLY A 417 -19.69 -2.09 -14.29
C GLY A 417 -18.38 -1.40 -13.88
N ILE A 418 -17.41 -2.18 -13.42
CA ILE A 418 -16.12 -1.67 -12.91
C ILE A 418 -15.03 -1.92 -13.94
N ASP A 419 -14.48 -0.85 -14.48
CA ASP A 419 -13.42 -0.90 -15.46
C ASP A 419 -12.05 -0.58 -14.85
N LYS A 420 -11.02 -1.34 -15.24
CA LYS A 420 -9.61 -1.05 -14.91
C LYS A 420 -9.01 -0.01 -15.84
N LEU A 421 -9.51 0.11 -17.07
CA LEU A 421 -9.05 1.06 -18.07
C LEU A 421 -10.10 2.13 -18.34
N LYS A 422 -9.65 3.37 -18.56
CA LYS A 422 -10.51 4.42 -19.07
C LYS A 422 -10.98 4.08 -20.48
N ALA A 423 -12.23 4.43 -20.81
CA ALA A 423 -12.73 4.33 -22.17
C ALA A 423 -11.83 5.16 -23.11
N PRO A 424 -11.56 4.67 -24.33
CA PRO A 424 -10.84 5.46 -25.32
C PRO A 424 -11.57 6.78 -25.56
N LYS A 425 -10.85 7.90 -25.54
CA LYS A 425 -11.45 9.17 -26.00
C LYS A 425 -11.77 9.04 -27.47
N ILE A 426 -13.05 9.07 -27.82
CA ILE A 426 -13.46 9.23 -29.20
C ILE A 426 -13.07 10.66 -29.57
N GLU A 427 -11.99 10.82 -30.34
CA GLU A 427 -11.67 12.11 -30.95
C GLU A 427 -12.82 12.43 -31.90
N THR A 428 -13.68 13.35 -31.48
CA THR A 428 -14.66 13.96 -32.41
C THR A 428 -13.84 14.69 -33.45
N PRO A 429 -13.99 14.40 -34.75
CA PRO A 429 -13.26 15.14 -35.77
C PRO A 429 -13.60 16.63 -35.60
N ALA A 430 -12.56 17.45 -35.54
CA ALA A 430 -12.73 18.91 -35.53
C ALA A 430 -13.60 19.31 -36.73
N LYS A 431 -14.73 19.97 -36.44
CA LYS A 431 -15.63 20.54 -37.46
C LYS A 431 -14.98 21.73 -38.12
#